data_9cb6551e51f3d65f9a7781882d5079c6
#
_entry.id   9cb6551e51f3d65f9a7781882d5079c6
#
_cell.length_a   1.000
_cell.length_b   1.000
_cell.length_c   1.000
_cell.angle_alpha   90.00
_cell.angle_beta   90.00
_cell.angle_gamma   90.00
#
_symmetry.space_group_name_H-M   'P 1'
#
loop_
_entity.id
_entity.type
_entity.pdbx_description
1 polymer ?
#
loop_
_entity_poly.entity_id
_entity_poly.type
_entity_poly.pdbx_seq_one_letter_code
_entity_poly.pdbx_strand_id
1 'polypeptide(L)'
;MKPIIKKQITLLIALTALLGWGCEEEMVGGDWCYKDAMILVGQELIYAHNHTVELPAQQCSIDLQIVSDGIFGQSSIDADHFGQNLPDAFSLTLLTPRDEAEIYDYTVDSWGVEHKDWPRYMQTIRITATENRFIIPRIMRFRLWTENPQVGAADITVRQAGR
;
A
#
# COMPACT_ATOMS: atom_id res chain seq x y z
N MET A 1 -27.09 -30.19 -45.01
CA MET A 1 -27.35 -29.27 -43.87
C MET A 1 -28.13 -28.07 -44.37
N LYS A 2 -29.26 -27.77 -43.75
CA LYS A 2 -30.16 -26.69 -44.19
C LYS A 2 -29.45 -25.32 -44.01
N PRO A 3 -29.62 -24.37 -44.95
CA PRO A 3 -28.91 -23.07 -44.93
C PRO A 3 -29.18 -22.22 -43.66
N ILE A 4 -30.28 -22.48 -42.98
CA ILE A 4 -30.66 -21.83 -41.73
C ILE A 4 -29.68 -22.20 -40.59
N ILE A 5 -29.26 -23.46 -40.51
CA ILE A 5 -28.33 -23.92 -39.45
C ILE A 5 -26.94 -23.29 -39.63
N LYS A 6 -26.46 -23.12 -40.87
CA LYS A 6 -25.19 -22.43 -41.16
C LYS A 6 -25.22 -20.98 -40.75
N LYS A 7 -26.32 -20.26 -40.99
CA LYS A 7 -26.47 -18.86 -40.56
C LYS A 7 -26.51 -18.70 -39.04
N GLN A 8 -27.15 -19.60 -38.33
CA GLN A 8 -27.22 -19.60 -36.87
C GLN A 8 -25.85 -19.88 -36.24
N ILE A 9 -25.10 -20.82 -36.78
CA ILE A 9 -23.74 -21.13 -36.29
C ILE A 9 -22.78 -19.96 -36.54
N THR A 10 -22.86 -19.30 -37.70
CA THR A 10 -22.04 -18.14 -38.03
C THR A 10 -22.37 -16.97 -37.12
N LEU A 11 -23.65 -16.72 -36.78
CA LEU A 11 -24.08 -15.70 -35.87
C LEU A 11 -23.61 -15.98 -34.43
N LEU A 12 -23.63 -17.22 -34.00
CA LEU A 12 -23.17 -17.63 -32.68
C LEU A 12 -21.67 -17.46 -32.54
N ILE A 13 -20.89 -17.82 -33.57
CA ILE A 13 -19.42 -17.61 -33.57
C ILE A 13 -19.06 -16.11 -33.58
N ALA A 14 -19.81 -15.31 -34.34
CA ALA A 14 -19.62 -13.84 -34.34
C ALA A 14 -19.96 -13.21 -32.98
N LEU A 15 -21.01 -13.71 -32.32
CA LEU A 15 -21.40 -13.22 -30.99
C LEU A 15 -20.40 -13.63 -29.90
N THR A 16 -19.84 -14.86 -29.97
CA THR A 16 -18.78 -15.30 -29.05
C THR A 16 -17.45 -14.58 -29.31
N ALA A 17 -17.13 -14.24 -30.55
CA ALA A 17 -15.97 -13.43 -30.86
C ALA A 17 -16.12 -11.97 -30.34
N LEU A 18 -17.33 -11.40 -30.37
CA LEU A 18 -17.63 -10.10 -29.81
C LEU A 18 -17.66 -10.11 -28.27
N LEU A 19 -18.01 -11.24 -27.65
CA LEU A 19 -17.97 -11.41 -26.20
C LEU A 19 -16.58 -11.82 -25.72
N GLY A 20 -15.74 -12.38 -26.56
CA GLY A 20 -14.33 -12.71 -26.29
C GLY A 20 -13.37 -11.52 -26.47
N TRP A 21 -13.85 -10.41 -27.04
CA TRP A 21 -13.22 -9.10 -26.93
C TRP A 21 -13.80 -8.31 -25.73
N GLY A 22 -14.24 -9.04 -24.71
CA GLY A 22 -14.43 -8.48 -23.40
C GLY A 22 -13.07 -8.07 -22.89
N CYS A 23 -12.86 -6.76 -22.89
CA CYS A 23 -11.91 -6.06 -22.06
C CYS A 23 -10.76 -6.97 -21.58
N GLU A 24 -9.76 -7.20 -22.41
CA GLU A 24 -8.46 -6.90 -21.90
C GLU A 24 -8.65 -5.46 -21.41
N GLU A 25 -8.88 -5.28 -20.12
CA GLU A 25 -8.50 -4.04 -19.50
C GLU A 25 -7.07 -3.86 -20.01
N GLU A 26 -6.91 -2.96 -20.99
CA GLU A 26 -5.62 -2.40 -21.23
C GLU A 26 -5.17 -2.03 -19.83
N MET A 27 -4.24 -2.77 -19.29
CA MET A 27 -3.45 -2.34 -18.18
C MET A 27 -2.74 -1.10 -18.69
N VAL A 28 -3.49 -0.02 -18.72
CA VAL A 28 -3.02 1.28 -19.08
C VAL A 28 -1.98 1.56 -18.05
N GLY A 29 -0.72 1.32 -18.41
CA GLY A 29 0.48 1.89 -17.83
C GLY A 29 0.55 2.26 -16.35
N GLY A 30 -0.41 1.86 -15.55
CA GLY A 30 -0.56 2.20 -14.16
C GLY A 30 -0.27 1.06 -13.18
N ASP A 31 -0.13 -0.17 -13.68
CA ASP A 31 0.04 -1.31 -12.77
C ASP A 31 1.50 -1.54 -12.34
N TRP A 32 2.40 -0.75 -12.81
CA TRP A 32 3.79 -0.76 -12.38
C TRP A 32 4.11 0.34 -11.37
N CYS A 33 3.23 1.29 -11.16
CA CYS A 33 3.30 2.13 -9.99
C CYS A 33 3.01 1.24 -8.79
N TYR A 34 3.96 1.09 -7.90
CA TYR A 34 3.73 0.44 -6.62
C TYR A 34 2.67 1.24 -5.89
N LYS A 35 1.40 0.86 -6.05
CA LYS A 35 0.26 1.50 -5.37
C LYS A 35 0.40 1.40 -3.85
N ASP A 36 1.27 0.49 -3.38
CA ASP A 36 1.50 0.23 -1.98
C ASP A 36 2.94 0.57 -1.61
N ALA A 37 3.09 1.36 -0.56
CA ALA A 37 4.39 1.62 0.00
C ALA A 37 4.98 0.35 0.63
N MET A 38 6.30 0.30 0.66
CA MET A 38 7.07 -0.76 1.29
C MET A 38 7.72 -0.25 2.58
N ILE A 39 7.93 -1.14 3.54
CA ILE A 39 8.71 -0.89 4.75
C ILE A 39 10.04 -1.60 4.60
N LEU A 40 11.13 -0.92 4.94
CA LEU A 40 12.46 -1.52 4.99
C LEU A 40 12.65 -2.22 6.34
N VAL A 41 12.73 -3.55 6.30
CA VAL A 41 12.99 -4.40 7.48
C VAL A 41 14.37 -5.03 7.33
N GLY A 42 15.35 -4.49 8.06
CA GLY A 42 16.74 -4.86 7.86
C GLY A 42 17.26 -4.39 6.49
N GLN A 43 17.42 -5.32 5.54
CA GLN A 43 17.84 -5.04 4.15
C GLN A 43 16.75 -5.43 3.13
N GLU A 44 15.57 -5.80 3.60
CA GLU A 44 14.49 -6.29 2.74
C GLU A 44 13.33 -5.32 2.71
N LEU A 45 12.80 -5.07 1.52
CA LEU A 45 11.60 -4.29 1.31
C LEU A 45 10.37 -5.21 1.36
N ILE A 46 9.45 -4.92 2.26
CA ILE A 46 8.21 -5.67 2.44
C ILE A 46 7.04 -4.70 2.24
N TYR A 47 6.02 -5.11 1.48
CA TYR A 47 4.82 -4.30 1.33
C TYR A 47 4.21 -3.96 2.70
N ALA A 48 3.89 -2.68 2.91
CA ALA A 48 3.40 -2.18 4.20
C ALA A 48 2.15 -2.93 4.68
N HIS A 49 1.21 -3.22 3.79
CA HIS A 49 -0.03 -3.95 4.10
C HIS A 49 0.20 -5.43 4.47
N ASN A 50 1.34 -6.02 4.09
CA ASN A 50 1.69 -7.40 4.42
C ASN A 50 2.50 -7.52 5.72
N HIS A 51 2.88 -6.38 6.31
CA HIS A 51 3.69 -6.36 7.52
C HIS A 51 2.90 -5.82 8.71
N THR A 52 2.97 -6.54 9.83
CA THR A 52 2.45 -6.06 11.11
C THR A 52 3.60 -5.66 12.01
N VAL A 53 3.61 -4.40 12.44
CA VAL A 53 4.58 -3.88 13.39
C VAL A 53 4.21 -4.35 14.78
N GLU A 54 5.00 -5.27 15.34
CA GLU A 54 4.77 -5.81 16.68
C GLU A 54 5.47 -4.95 17.73
N LEU A 55 4.72 -4.50 18.72
CA LEU A 55 5.20 -3.67 19.82
C LEU A 55 5.01 -4.39 21.17
N PRO A 56 5.91 -4.17 22.13
CA PRO A 56 5.75 -4.69 23.49
C PRO A 56 4.59 -3.99 24.22
N ALA A 57 4.12 -4.58 25.35
CA ALA A 57 3.06 -3.99 26.15
C ALA A 57 3.48 -2.66 26.80
N GLN A 58 4.77 -2.47 27.06
CA GLN A 58 5.33 -1.25 27.64
C GLN A 58 5.21 -0.08 26.66
N GLN A 59 5.25 1.13 27.19
CA GLN A 59 5.40 2.33 26.38
C GLN A 59 6.69 2.22 25.53
N CYS A 60 6.56 2.48 24.23
CA CYS A 60 7.70 2.40 23.30
C CYS A 60 7.51 3.31 22.10
N SER A 61 8.60 3.52 21.38
CA SER A 61 8.62 4.15 20.06
C SER A 61 9.52 3.33 19.13
N ILE A 62 9.13 3.24 17.87
CA ILE A 62 9.91 2.59 16.81
C ILE A 62 9.95 3.49 15.59
N ASP A 63 11.12 3.60 14.97
CA ASP A 63 11.31 4.29 13.71
C ASP A 63 11.33 3.27 12.57
N LEU A 64 10.60 3.54 11.51
CA LEU A 64 10.52 2.70 10.31
C LEU A 64 10.85 3.53 9.09
N GLN A 65 11.61 2.97 8.17
CA GLN A 65 11.81 3.53 6.84
C GLN A 65 10.73 3.00 5.90
N ILE A 66 10.08 3.94 5.23
CA ILE A 66 9.02 3.65 4.26
C ILE A 66 9.47 4.13 2.88
N VAL A 67 9.29 3.28 1.88
CA VAL A 67 9.66 3.54 0.48
C VAL A 67 8.40 3.52 -0.36
N SER A 68 8.17 4.55 -1.15
CA SER A 68 7.01 4.65 -2.04
C SER A 68 7.28 5.52 -3.26
N ASP A 69 6.44 5.36 -4.29
CA ASP A 69 6.49 6.16 -5.52
C ASP A 69 6.02 7.62 -5.29
N GLY A 70 5.46 7.93 -4.12
CA GLY A 70 5.02 9.26 -3.75
C GLY A 70 5.54 9.69 -2.39
N ILE A 71 5.50 10.99 -2.14
CA ILE A 71 5.96 11.59 -0.90
C ILE A 71 4.77 11.81 0.03
N PHE A 72 4.85 11.30 1.25
CA PHE A 72 3.83 11.48 2.27
C PHE A 72 3.96 12.83 2.98
N GLY A 73 2.82 13.38 3.40
CA GLY A 73 2.74 14.57 4.26
C GLY A 73 2.17 14.21 5.64
N GLN A 74 2.53 14.94 6.67
CA GLN A 74 2.02 14.71 8.03
C GLN A 74 0.48 14.88 8.11
N SER A 75 -0.10 15.75 7.30
CA SER A 75 -1.56 15.98 7.25
C SER A 75 -2.35 14.88 6.52
N SER A 76 -1.65 13.93 5.92
CA SER A 76 -2.24 12.86 5.12
C SER A 76 -2.19 11.52 5.86
N ILE A 77 -2.33 11.52 7.18
CA ILE A 77 -2.29 10.33 8.03
C ILE A 77 -3.65 10.14 8.69
N ASP A 78 -4.29 9.03 8.36
CA ASP A 78 -5.52 8.58 9.00
C ASP A 78 -5.23 7.42 9.96
N ALA A 79 -6.03 7.30 11.02
CA ALA A 79 -5.91 6.23 12.00
C ALA A 79 -7.24 5.47 12.15
N ASP A 80 -7.20 4.15 12.00
CA ASP A 80 -8.34 3.25 12.22
C ASP A 80 -8.08 2.34 13.42
N HIS A 81 -8.91 2.49 14.42
CA HIS A 81 -8.83 1.75 15.70
C HIS A 81 -9.58 0.40 15.68
N PHE A 82 -10.06 -0.08 14.52
CA PHE A 82 -10.88 -1.30 14.42
C PHE A 82 -12.03 -1.37 15.42
N GLY A 83 -12.71 -0.24 15.65
CA GLY A 83 -13.80 -0.14 16.61
C GLY A 83 -13.39 -0.14 18.09
N GLN A 84 -12.09 -0.20 18.39
CA GLN A 84 -11.59 -0.01 19.75
C GLN A 84 -11.55 1.50 20.07
N ASN A 85 -12.04 1.89 21.22
CA ASN A 85 -11.96 3.28 21.67
C ASN A 85 -10.58 3.54 22.33
N LEU A 86 -9.58 3.85 21.52
CA LEU A 86 -8.17 4.00 21.93
C LEU A 86 -7.56 5.32 21.41
N PRO A 87 -8.18 6.50 21.61
CA PRO A 87 -7.80 7.72 20.88
C PRO A 87 -6.34 8.12 21.08
N ASP A 88 -5.72 7.81 22.23
CA ASP A 88 -4.37 8.24 22.57
C ASP A 88 -3.38 7.07 22.77
N ALA A 89 -3.78 5.87 22.33
CA ALA A 89 -2.93 4.68 22.54
C ALA A 89 -1.72 4.65 21.62
N PHE A 90 -1.89 5.16 20.40
CA PHE A 90 -0.87 5.17 19.36
C PHE A 90 -0.82 6.53 18.69
N SER A 91 0.37 6.88 18.21
CA SER A 91 0.57 8.00 17.29
C SER A 91 1.57 7.63 16.22
N LEU A 92 1.41 8.21 15.02
CA LEU A 92 2.37 8.14 13.94
C LEU A 92 2.80 9.55 13.59
N THR A 93 4.10 9.76 13.52
CA THR A 93 4.73 11.04 13.16
C THR A 93 5.68 10.81 11.99
N LEU A 94 5.58 11.65 10.97
CA LEU A 94 6.52 11.67 9.87
C LEU A 94 7.78 12.43 10.33
N LEU A 95 8.92 11.73 10.43
CA LEU A 95 10.19 12.31 10.86
C LEU A 95 10.93 12.99 9.70
N THR A 96 10.87 12.41 8.50
CA THR A 96 11.41 13.03 7.29
C THR A 96 10.35 13.91 6.67
N PRO A 97 10.48 15.25 6.72
CA PRO A 97 9.58 16.16 6.05
C PRO A 97 9.51 15.90 4.55
N ARG A 98 8.47 16.39 3.91
CA ARG A 98 8.23 16.17 2.49
C ARG A 98 9.38 16.66 1.59
N ASP A 99 9.91 17.83 1.90
CA ASP A 99 11.01 18.50 1.19
C ASP A 99 12.39 17.90 1.47
N GLU A 100 12.48 16.99 2.43
CA GLU A 100 13.68 16.25 2.79
C GLU A 100 13.61 14.77 2.37
N ALA A 101 12.57 14.35 1.64
CA ALA A 101 12.45 12.99 1.15
C ALA A 101 13.57 12.69 0.14
N GLU A 102 14.30 11.60 0.38
CA GLU A 102 15.42 11.20 -0.47
C GLU A 102 14.98 10.21 -1.54
N ILE A 103 15.60 10.28 -2.73
CA ILE A 103 15.43 9.24 -3.75
C ILE A 103 16.14 7.99 -3.24
N TYR A 104 15.37 6.92 -3.05
CA TYR A 104 15.89 5.60 -2.66
C TYR A 104 16.41 4.84 -3.87
N ASP A 105 15.60 4.72 -4.91
CA ASP A 105 15.92 4.13 -6.21
C ASP A 105 14.89 4.57 -7.26
N TYR A 106 14.83 3.83 -8.37
CA TYR A 106 13.88 4.06 -9.45
C TYR A 106 12.99 2.82 -9.63
N THR A 107 11.76 3.07 -10.09
CA THR A 107 10.82 1.99 -10.38
C THR A 107 11.37 1.07 -11.46
N VAL A 108 11.34 -0.22 -11.18
CA VAL A 108 11.69 -1.28 -12.13
C VAL A 108 10.43 -2.03 -12.51
N ASP A 109 10.12 -2.12 -13.81
CA ASP A 109 8.93 -2.81 -14.28
C ASP A 109 9.08 -4.35 -14.25
N SER A 110 8.02 -5.06 -14.63
CA SER A 110 8.00 -6.52 -14.66
C SER A 110 8.98 -7.15 -15.67
N TRP A 111 9.53 -6.37 -16.59
CA TRP A 111 10.56 -6.79 -17.55
C TRP A 111 11.97 -6.46 -17.09
N GLY A 112 12.13 -5.84 -15.92
CA GLY A 112 13.42 -5.44 -15.37
C GLY A 112 13.96 -4.12 -15.92
N VAL A 113 13.12 -3.30 -16.55
CA VAL A 113 13.50 -1.98 -17.07
C VAL A 113 13.35 -0.94 -15.98
N GLU A 114 14.41 -0.19 -15.71
CA GLU A 114 14.45 0.91 -14.76
C GLU A 114 13.86 2.19 -15.39
N HIS A 115 12.89 2.80 -14.71
CA HIS A 115 12.23 4.02 -15.12
C HIS A 115 12.74 5.21 -14.30
N LYS A 116 13.69 5.95 -14.85
CA LYS A 116 14.33 7.10 -14.17
C LYS A 116 13.43 8.31 -13.97
N ASP A 117 12.34 8.39 -14.68
CA ASP A 117 11.29 9.40 -14.53
C ASP A 117 10.31 9.07 -13.40
N TRP A 118 10.43 7.88 -12.79
CA TRP A 118 9.62 7.44 -11.67
C TRP A 118 10.49 7.04 -10.48
N PRO A 119 10.97 8.03 -9.71
CA PRO A 119 11.75 7.76 -8.53
C PRO A 119 10.89 7.19 -7.41
N ARG A 120 11.48 6.35 -6.59
CA ARG A 120 10.96 5.95 -5.29
C ARG A 120 11.65 6.74 -4.20
N TYR A 121 10.86 7.22 -3.26
CA TYR A 121 11.32 8.08 -2.17
C TYR A 121 11.34 7.31 -0.87
N MET A 122 12.35 7.59 -0.05
CA MET A 122 12.44 7.06 1.30
C MET A 122 12.13 8.16 2.32
N GLN A 123 11.26 7.84 3.27
CA GLN A 123 10.94 8.69 4.41
C GLN A 123 10.96 7.85 5.70
N THR A 124 11.29 8.49 6.80
CA THR A 124 11.25 7.85 8.13
C THR A 124 9.98 8.28 8.86
N ILE A 125 9.27 7.31 9.40
CA ILE A 125 8.12 7.51 10.28
C ILE A 125 8.43 6.99 11.67
N ARG A 126 7.84 7.60 12.68
CA ARG A 126 7.87 7.14 14.08
C ARG A 126 6.50 6.71 14.53
N ILE A 127 6.39 5.49 15.02
CA ILE A 127 5.21 4.99 15.70
C ILE A 127 5.49 4.98 17.19
N THR A 128 4.63 5.64 17.96
CA THR A 128 4.70 5.67 19.43
C THR A 128 3.47 4.98 20.00
N ALA A 129 3.66 4.14 21.00
CA ALA A 129 2.59 3.49 21.73
C ALA A 129 2.71 3.78 23.22
N THR A 130 1.59 4.11 23.88
CA THR A 130 1.51 4.20 25.33
C THR A 130 1.48 2.80 25.95
N GLU A 131 1.74 2.66 27.27
CA GLU A 131 1.68 1.37 27.96
C GLU A 131 0.29 0.71 27.77
N ASN A 132 0.28 -0.57 27.36
CA ASN A 132 -0.92 -1.39 27.35
C ASN A 132 -1.07 -2.11 28.69
N ARG A 133 -1.98 -1.65 29.52
CA ARG A 133 -2.26 -2.25 30.84
C ARG A 133 -3.27 -3.38 30.80
N PHE A 134 -3.84 -3.67 29.63
CA PHE A 134 -4.81 -4.74 29.46
C PHE A 134 -4.12 -6.03 29.03
N ILE A 135 -4.77 -7.17 29.32
CA ILE A 135 -4.29 -8.50 28.93
C ILE A 135 -4.42 -8.71 27.41
N ILE A 136 -5.37 -7.99 26.78
CA ILE A 136 -5.65 -8.11 25.34
C ILE A 136 -4.73 -7.20 24.53
N PRO A 137 -4.23 -7.68 23.39
CA PRO A 137 -3.50 -6.84 22.45
C PRO A 137 -4.37 -5.68 21.93
N ARG A 138 -3.73 -4.57 21.61
CA ARG A 138 -4.33 -3.45 20.89
C ARG A 138 -3.88 -3.47 19.45
N ILE A 139 -4.77 -3.10 18.54
CA ILE A 139 -4.48 -3.06 17.10
C ILE A 139 -4.90 -1.69 16.58
N MET A 140 -4.04 -1.13 15.75
CA MET A 140 -4.24 0.12 15.04
C MET A 140 -3.81 -0.05 13.60
N ARG A 141 -4.54 0.55 12.66
CA ARG A 141 -4.07 0.73 11.29
C ARG A 141 -3.86 2.22 11.03
N PHE A 142 -2.68 2.57 10.58
CA PHE A 142 -2.39 3.88 10.02
C PHE A 142 -2.45 3.78 8.51
N ARG A 143 -3.13 4.74 7.89
CA ARG A 143 -3.13 4.91 6.44
C ARG A 143 -2.48 6.24 6.09
N LEU A 144 -1.41 6.19 5.30
CA LEU A 144 -0.72 7.35 4.79
C LEU A 144 -1.12 7.54 3.34
N TRP A 145 -1.44 8.77 2.96
CA TRP A 145 -1.80 9.14 1.61
C TRP A 145 -0.70 9.99 0.98
N THR A 146 -0.47 9.80 -0.31
CA THR A 146 0.33 10.74 -1.10
C THR A 146 -0.60 11.79 -1.71
N GLU A 147 -0.05 12.94 -2.10
CA GLU A 147 -0.84 13.96 -2.80
C GLU A 147 -1.25 13.53 -4.21
N ASN A 148 -0.56 12.56 -4.78
CA ASN A 148 -0.93 12.00 -6.07
C ASN A 148 -1.90 10.84 -5.87
N PRO A 149 -3.19 10.97 -6.25
CA PRO A 149 -4.18 9.91 -6.07
C PRO A 149 -3.91 8.65 -6.92
N GLN A 150 -2.99 8.72 -7.87
CA GLN A 150 -2.55 7.59 -8.69
C GLN A 150 -1.46 6.77 -8.01
N VAL A 151 -0.80 7.33 -7.01
CA VAL A 151 0.20 6.67 -6.18
C VAL A 151 -0.48 6.19 -4.91
N GLY A 152 -0.27 4.95 -4.56
CA GLY A 152 -1.02 4.28 -3.51
C GLY A 152 -0.86 4.86 -2.12
N ALA A 153 -1.76 4.44 -1.24
CA ALA A 153 -1.66 4.66 0.19
C ALA A 153 -0.75 3.61 0.82
N ALA A 154 -0.12 3.94 1.95
CA ALA A 154 0.52 2.95 2.80
C ALA A 154 -0.41 2.57 3.95
N ASP A 155 -0.81 1.31 4.04
CA ASP A 155 -1.53 0.76 5.17
C ASP A 155 -0.53 0.07 6.11
N ILE A 156 -0.36 0.61 7.32
CA ILE A 156 0.55 0.08 8.32
C ILE A 156 -0.26 -0.44 9.49
N THR A 157 -0.25 -1.75 9.69
CA THR A 157 -0.88 -2.38 10.86
C THR A 157 0.13 -2.44 12.01
N VAL A 158 -0.29 -1.95 13.18
CA VAL A 158 0.48 -1.99 14.41
C VAL A 158 -0.27 -2.84 15.42
N ARG A 159 0.42 -3.79 16.03
CA ARG A 159 -0.12 -4.64 17.09
C ARG A 159 0.74 -4.51 18.33
N GLN A 160 0.17 -4.01 19.41
CA GLN A 160 0.83 -3.95 20.70
C GLN A 160 0.38 -5.13 21.58
N ALA A 161 1.34 -5.87 22.13
CA ALA A 161 1.06 -6.98 23.03
C ALA A 161 0.20 -6.56 24.22
N GLY A 162 -0.57 -7.50 24.77
CA GLY A 162 -1.16 -7.38 26.09
C GLY A 162 -0.12 -7.60 27.19
N ARG A 163 -0.46 -7.18 28.42
CA ARG A 163 0.36 -7.35 29.62
C ARG A 163 0.37 -8.80 30.08
#